data_1cc4c02dd707c6240d970a6c6d42ae60
#
_entry.id   1cc4c02dd707c6240d970a6c6d42ae60
#
_cell.length_a   1.000
_cell.length_b   1.000
_cell.length_c   1.000
_cell.angle_alpha   90.00
_cell.angle_beta   90.00
_cell.angle_gamma   90.00
#
_symmetry.space_group_name_H-M   'P 1'
#
loop_
_entity.id
_entity.type
_entity.pdbx_description
1 polymer ?
#
loop_
_entity_poly.entity_id
_entity_poly.type
_entity_poly.pdbx_seq_one_letter_code
_entity_poly.pdbx_strand_id
1 'polypeptide(L)'
;MARNKVQFQKGLSETAFGAIYGTEEKCRAVVIASRWPNGFVCPICGGRAYSEVKTRGLYQCTACRRQTSPIAGTIFASTKLPLTTWFRAQYHLTQSKQGISSIELGRRLGVTQTTAWKIKHKLKQVMMERDASKRLVGRVEADDAYVGGERTGGKRGRGAAGKTPFVAAVETTPTGKPVRIHLRRVSNFCNHGISTFAKRSFDPACDVVTDGLACFGAVKDAGCSHTVVKTGSGVAAARTGAFKWVNTALGNIKAALIGTYRAIDQKHVPRYLAEFEYRFNRRYDLAAMLPRLTWAAVRTTPMPYRLLKLPDVFA
;
A
#
# COMPACT_ATOMS: atom_id res chain seq x y z
N MET A 1 26.85 -4.57 19.08
CA MET A 1 26.17 -4.72 17.78
C MET A 1 25.78 -3.37 17.22
N ALA A 2 26.08 -3.08 15.97
CA ALA A 2 25.65 -1.84 15.32
C ALA A 2 24.13 -1.78 15.25
N ARG A 3 23.52 -0.70 15.71
CA ARG A 3 22.06 -0.52 15.67
C ARG A 3 21.57 -0.43 14.22
N ASN A 4 20.54 -1.19 13.88
CA ASN A 4 19.90 -1.11 12.56
C ASN A 4 19.21 0.25 12.39
N LYS A 5 19.80 1.14 11.59
CA LYS A 5 19.30 2.51 11.36
C LYS A 5 17.82 2.55 10.90
N VAL A 6 17.36 1.54 10.17
CA VAL A 6 15.95 1.46 9.72
C VAL A 6 15.01 1.19 10.90
N GLN A 7 15.40 0.31 11.80
CA GLN A 7 14.57 -0.06 12.95
C GLN A 7 14.54 1.01 14.05
N PHE A 8 15.65 1.71 14.24
CA PHE A 8 15.82 2.68 15.33
C PHE A 8 15.72 4.14 14.89
N GLN A 9 15.18 4.42 13.71
CA GLN A 9 14.90 5.79 13.27
C GLN A 9 13.72 6.40 14.03
N LYS A 10 13.69 7.72 14.13
CA LYS A 10 12.57 8.46 14.68
C LYS A 10 11.41 8.44 13.68
N GLY A 11 10.21 8.00 14.14
CA GLY A 11 8.96 8.18 13.42
C GLY A 11 8.33 9.54 13.75
N LEU A 12 7.08 9.73 13.32
CA LEU A 12 6.26 10.85 13.73
C LEU A 12 5.65 10.53 15.10
N SER A 13 6.09 11.21 16.17
CA SER A 13 5.51 11.05 17.51
C SER A 13 4.08 11.62 17.58
N GLU A 14 3.28 11.20 18.57
CA GLU A 14 1.92 11.73 18.79
C GLU A 14 1.95 13.23 19.08
N THR A 15 2.93 13.70 19.86
CA THR A 15 3.13 15.12 20.16
C THR A 15 3.44 15.91 18.87
N ALA A 16 4.36 15.42 18.04
CA ALA A 16 4.69 16.05 16.76
C ALA A 16 3.50 15.99 15.78
N PHE A 17 2.74 14.90 15.77
CA PHE A 17 1.51 14.79 15.01
C PHE A 17 0.48 15.85 15.45
N GLY A 18 0.24 16.01 16.75
CA GLY A 18 -0.66 17.02 17.31
C GLY A 18 -0.23 18.44 16.96
N ALA A 19 1.07 18.73 17.00
CA ALA A 19 1.61 20.02 16.62
C ALA A 19 1.35 20.37 15.13
N ILE A 20 1.45 19.39 14.23
CA ILE A 20 1.35 19.59 12.78
C ILE A 20 -0.10 19.46 12.28
N TYR A 21 -0.89 18.50 12.80
CA TYR A 21 -2.19 18.07 12.28
C TYR A 21 -3.33 18.14 13.32
N GLY A 22 -3.10 18.76 14.47
CA GLY A 22 -4.03 18.73 15.61
C GLY A 22 -5.31 19.51 15.43
N THR A 23 -5.42 20.41 14.45
CA THR A 23 -6.65 21.18 14.18
C THR A 23 -7.12 21.02 12.74
N GLU A 24 -8.40 21.32 12.51
CA GLU A 24 -9.01 21.22 11.18
C GLU A 24 -8.35 22.18 10.18
N GLU A 25 -7.98 23.38 10.64
CA GLU A 25 -7.30 24.41 9.84
C GLU A 25 -5.92 23.93 9.39
N LYS A 26 -5.14 23.32 10.31
CA LYS A 26 -3.83 22.73 9.97
C LYS A 26 -3.96 21.62 8.94
N CYS A 27 -4.90 20.70 9.15
CA CYS A 27 -5.17 19.63 8.20
C CYS A 27 -5.59 20.17 6.83
N ARG A 28 -6.48 21.18 6.81
CA ARG A 28 -6.93 21.83 5.59
C ARG A 28 -5.77 22.51 4.84
N ALA A 29 -4.91 23.23 5.55
CA ALA A 29 -3.73 23.88 4.97
C ALA A 29 -2.81 22.84 4.28
N VAL A 30 -2.57 21.70 4.92
CA VAL A 30 -1.77 20.60 4.35
C VAL A 30 -2.44 19.99 3.10
N VAL A 31 -3.76 19.81 3.10
CA VAL A 31 -4.51 19.32 1.93
C VAL A 31 -4.38 20.31 0.76
N ILE A 32 -4.52 21.61 1.02
CA ILE A 32 -4.40 22.68 0.01
C ILE A 32 -2.99 22.70 -0.58
N ALA A 33 -1.96 22.74 0.28
CA ALA A 33 -0.57 22.74 -0.15
C ALA A 33 -0.19 21.47 -0.92
N SER A 34 -0.72 20.31 -0.50
CA SER A 34 -0.49 19.05 -1.21
C SER A 34 -1.18 19.01 -2.56
N ARG A 35 -2.39 19.57 -2.68
CA ARG A 35 -3.17 19.59 -3.92
C ARG A 35 -2.65 20.59 -4.94
N TRP A 36 -2.30 21.77 -4.48
CA TRP A 36 -1.85 22.88 -5.30
C TRP A 36 -0.51 23.44 -4.81
N PRO A 37 0.58 22.68 -4.98
CA PRO A 37 1.90 23.09 -4.48
C PRO A 37 2.41 24.40 -5.09
N ASN A 38 1.93 24.74 -6.29
CA ASN A 38 2.28 25.96 -7.02
C ASN A 38 1.11 26.97 -7.06
N GLY A 39 0.23 26.94 -6.06
CA GLY A 39 -0.98 27.77 -6.00
C GLY A 39 -2.18 27.12 -6.69
N PHE A 40 -3.34 27.71 -6.47
CA PHE A 40 -4.62 27.23 -6.99
C PHE A 40 -4.60 27.05 -8.51
N VAL A 41 -5.20 25.95 -8.97
CA VAL A 41 -5.48 25.69 -10.37
C VAL A 41 -6.94 25.23 -10.49
N CYS A 42 -7.73 25.95 -11.27
CA CYS A 42 -9.12 25.61 -11.51
C CYS A 42 -9.22 24.27 -12.27
N PRO A 43 -9.98 23.29 -11.75
CA PRO A 43 -10.08 21.98 -12.40
C PRO A 43 -10.89 22.01 -13.71
N ILE A 44 -11.54 23.12 -14.05
CA ILE A 44 -12.36 23.26 -15.26
C ILE A 44 -11.61 24.02 -16.37
N CYS A 45 -11.09 25.22 -16.05
CA CYS A 45 -10.49 26.10 -17.06
C CYS A 45 -8.98 26.29 -16.90
N GLY A 46 -8.35 25.70 -15.89
CA GLY A 46 -6.92 25.87 -15.61
C GLY A 46 -6.52 27.25 -15.06
N GLY A 47 -7.48 28.19 -14.87
CA GLY A 47 -7.21 29.52 -14.33
C GLY A 47 -6.59 29.46 -12.92
N ARG A 48 -5.67 30.38 -12.61
CA ARG A 48 -4.94 30.39 -11.33
C ARG A 48 -5.42 31.42 -10.34
N ALA A 49 -6.15 32.45 -10.80
CA ALA A 49 -6.71 33.47 -9.93
C ALA A 49 -8.03 33.00 -9.32
N TYR A 50 -8.21 33.28 -8.02
CA TYR A 50 -9.40 32.88 -7.27
C TYR A 50 -9.73 33.86 -6.15
N SER A 51 -10.98 33.82 -5.69
CA SER A 51 -11.45 34.43 -4.45
C SER A 51 -11.90 33.34 -3.47
N GLU A 52 -11.69 33.55 -2.18
CA GLU A 52 -12.19 32.62 -1.15
C GLU A 52 -13.65 32.96 -0.78
N VAL A 53 -14.52 31.97 -0.86
CA VAL A 53 -15.86 31.97 -0.29
C VAL A 53 -15.75 31.46 1.15
N LYS A 54 -15.34 32.32 2.07
CA LYS A 54 -14.98 31.96 3.46
C LYS A 54 -16.09 31.20 4.20
N THR A 55 -17.35 31.64 4.07
CA THR A 55 -18.51 31.02 4.73
C THR A 55 -18.71 29.55 4.35
N ARG A 56 -18.26 29.13 3.15
CA ARG A 56 -18.40 27.79 2.62
C ARG A 56 -17.06 27.06 2.46
N GLY A 57 -15.96 27.72 2.72
CA GLY A 57 -14.63 27.18 2.57
C GLY A 57 -14.29 26.72 1.13
N LEU A 58 -14.79 27.46 0.12
CA LEU A 58 -14.60 27.16 -1.28
C LEU A 58 -13.69 28.18 -1.95
N TYR A 59 -13.04 27.79 -3.03
CA TYR A 59 -12.32 28.66 -3.95
C TYR A 59 -13.15 28.90 -5.20
N GLN A 60 -13.43 30.17 -5.53
CA GLN A 60 -14.13 30.57 -6.73
C GLN A 60 -13.13 31.09 -7.77
N CYS A 61 -13.01 30.38 -8.89
CA CYS A 61 -12.18 30.82 -10.01
C CYS A 61 -12.67 32.17 -10.56
N THR A 62 -11.79 33.15 -10.73
CA THR A 62 -12.17 34.47 -11.26
C THR A 62 -12.54 34.41 -12.74
N ALA A 63 -11.96 33.48 -13.51
CA ALA A 63 -12.19 33.37 -14.95
C ALA A 63 -13.55 32.70 -15.27
N CYS A 64 -13.82 31.50 -14.71
CA CYS A 64 -15.03 30.73 -15.07
C CYS A 64 -16.09 30.67 -13.96
N ARG A 65 -15.89 31.38 -12.85
CA ARG A 65 -16.78 31.43 -11.69
C ARG A 65 -17.04 30.08 -11.01
N ARG A 66 -16.38 29.00 -11.42
CA ARG A 66 -16.51 27.69 -10.79
C ARG A 66 -16.05 27.73 -9.34
N GLN A 67 -16.90 27.26 -8.42
CA GLN A 67 -16.56 27.07 -7.02
C GLN A 67 -16.01 25.64 -6.81
N THR A 68 -14.89 25.54 -6.13
CA THR A 68 -14.17 24.27 -5.92
C THR A 68 -13.78 24.12 -4.45
N SER A 69 -14.16 23.02 -3.83
CA SER A 69 -13.64 22.66 -2.51
C SER A 69 -12.22 22.09 -2.63
N PRO A 70 -11.31 22.33 -1.67
CA PRO A 70 -9.98 21.70 -1.63
C PRO A 70 -10.00 20.17 -1.67
N ILE A 71 -11.08 19.55 -1.20
CA ILE A 71 -11.25 18.09 -1.18
C ILE A 71 -12.03 17.52 -2.38
N ALA A 72 -12.65 18.35 -3.20
CA ALA A 72 -13.44 17.90 -4.35
C ALA A 72 -12.56 17.16 -5.37
N GLY A 73 -13.02 16.02 -5.86
CA GLY A 73 -12.26 15.19 -6.80
C GLY A 73 -11.11 14.37 -6.18
N THR A 74 -10.94 14.41 -4.86
CA THR A 74 -9.93 13.64 -4.11
C THR A 74 -10.57 12.45 -3.39
N ILE A 75 -9.76 11.59 -2.76
CA ILE A 75 -10.27 10.51 -1.91
C ILE A 75 -11.14 11.00 -0.74
N PHE A 76 -10.95 12.26 -0.33
CA PHE A 76 -11.71 12.93 0.74
C PHE A 76 -13.05 13.51 0.27
N ALA A 77 -13.35 13.44 -1.03
CA ALA A 77 -14.56 14.04 -1.59
C ALA A 77 -15.82 13.52 -0.88
N SER A 78 -16.78 14.44 -0.66
CA SER A 78 -18.07 14.17 -0.02
C SER A 78 -17.97 13.58 1.40
N THR A 79 -16.85 13.78 2.09
CA THR A 79 -16.74 13.40 3.50
C THR A 79 -17.58 14.30 4.38
N LYS A 80 -18.28 13.70 5.36
CA LYS A 80 -18.93 14.40 6.47
C LYS A 80 -18.07 14.44 7.73
N LEU A 81 -16.91 13.75 7.69
CA LEU A 81 -15.97 13.70 8.80
C LEU A 81 -14.96 14.84 8.67
N PRO A 82 -14.51 15.43 9.79
CA PRO A 82 -13.43 16.40 9.79
C PRO A 82 -12.14 15.79 9.23
N LEU A 83 -11.31 16.63 8.64
CA LEU A 83 -10.01 16.21 8.10
C LEU A 83 -9.08 15.68 9.21
N THR A 84 -9.19 16.22 10.42
CA THR A 84 -8.47 15.71 11.60
C THR A 84 -8.69 14.21 11.81
N THR A 85 -9.92 13.70 11.59
CA THR A 85 -10.22 12.25 11.66
C THR A 85 -9.47 11.49 10.56
N TRP A 86 -9.40 12.02 9.34
CA TRP A 86 -8.65 11.40 8.25
C TRP A 86 -7.15 11.38 8.49
N PHE A 87 -6.59 12.48 9.03
CA PHE A 87 -5.17 12.55 9.36
C PHE A 87 -4.78 11.61 10.50
N ARG A 88 -5.63 11.48 11.55
CA ARG A 88 -5.46 10.47 12.60
C ARG A 88 -5.51 9.05 12.03
N ALA A 89 -6.42 8.77 11.09
CA ALA A 89 -6.46 7.47 10.41
C ALA A 89 -5.17 7.21 9.62
N GLN A 90 -4.68 8.20 8.85
CA GLN A 90 -3.39 8.10 8.14
C GLN A 90 -2.23 7.85 9.10
N TYR A 91 -2.21 8.55 10.25
CA TYR A 91 -1.20 8.36 11.30
C TYR A 91 -1.17 6.92 11.80
N HIS A 92 -2.32 6.38 12.21
CA HIS A 92 -2.41 5.01 12.71
C HIS A 92 -2.06 3.95 11.65
N LEU A 93 -2.39 4.17 10.39
CA LEU A 93 -2.03 3.25 9.30
C LEU A 93 -0.55 3.29 8.93
N THR A 94 0.10 4.46 9.04
CA THR A 94 1.49 4.63 8.60
C THR A 94 2.51 4.39 9.70
N GLN A 95 2.18 4.72 10.97
CA GLN A 95 3.11 4.59 12.09
C GLN A 95 3.02 3.23 12.81
N SER A 96 2.01 2.43 12.53
CA SER A 96 1.82 1.09 13.13
C SER A 96 2.67 0.05 12.41
N LYS A 97 3.42 -0.76 13.14
CA LYS A 97 4.29 -1.81 12.57
C LYS A 97 3.49 -2.90 11.84
N GLN A 98 2.37 -3.34 12.41
CA GLN A 98 1.55 -4.44 11.87
C GLN A 98 0.22 -4.00 11.27
N GLY A 99 -0.02 -2.68 11.17
CA GLY A 99 -1.30 -2.13 10.78
C GLY A 99 -2.28 -2.03 11.95
N ILE A 100 -3.55 -1.76 11.64
CA ILE A 100 -4.60 -1.58 12.63
C ILE A 100 -5.91 -2.20 12.15
N SER A 101 -6.65 -2.91 13.03
CA SER A 101 -7.97 -3.44 12.71
C SER A 101 -9.00 -2.30 12.55
N SER A 102 -10.11 -2.54 11.85
CA SER A 102 -11.17 -1.52 11.73
C SER A 102 -11.91 -1.26 13.04
N ILE A 103 -11.96 -2.26 13.93
CA ILE A 103 -12.54 -2.13 15.28
C ILE A 103 -11.66 -1.20 16.11
N GLU A 104 -10.37 -1.47 16.18
CA GLU A 104 -9.42 -0.67 16.93
C GLU A 104 -9.33 0.76 16.38
N LEU A 105 -9.29 0.91 15.06
CA LEU A 105 -9.28 2.22 14.42
C LEU A 105 -10.56 3.01 14.75
N GLY A 106 -11.72 2.35 14.75
CA GLY A 106 -12.98 2.98 15.14
C GLY A 106 -12.96 3.51 16.58
N ARG A 107 -12.44 2.74 17.52
CA ARG A 107 -12.26 3.16 18.92
C ARG A 107 -11.36 4.38 19.05
N ARG A 108 -10.21 4.36 18.37
CA ARG A 108 -9.23 5.47 18.41
C ARG A 108 -9.74 6.75 17.77
N LEU A 109 -10.57 6.64 16.73
CA LEU A 109 -11.12 7.79 16.01
C LEU A 109 -12.45 8.29 16.60
N GLY A 110 -13.10 7.53 17.48
CA GLY A 110 -14.43 7.84 17.97
C GLY A 110 -15.52 7.70 16.90
N VAL A 111 -15.38 6.72 15.99
CA VAL A 111 -16.35 6.48 14.90
C VAL A 111 -16.78 5.01 14.90
N THR A 112 -17.89 4.71 14.22
CA THR A 112 -18.34 3.32 14.08
C THR A 112 -17.31 2.48 13.30
N GLN A 113 -17.29 1.16 13.57
CA GLN A 113 -16.43 0.22 12.88
C GLN A 113 -16.61 0.30 11.34
N THR A 114 -17.86 0.43 10.86
CA THR A 114 -18.16 0.58 9.44
C THR A 114 -17.54 1.84 8.84
N THR A 115 -17.56 2.95 9.58
CA THR A 115 -16.93 4.21 9.16
C THR A 115 -15.41 4.08 9.12
N ALA A 116 -14.81 3.50 10.15
CA ALA A 116 -13.37 3.22 10.20
C ALA A 116 -12.94 2.27 9.07
N TRP A 117 -13.75 1.25 8.77
CA TRP A 117 -13.52 0.34 7.64
C TRP A 117 -13.49 1.10 6.30
N LYS A 118 -14.48 1.99 6.06
CA LYS A 118 -14.53 2.81 4.83
C LYS A 118 -13.30 3.71 4.70
N ILE A 119 -12.91 4.41 5.76
CA ILE A 119 -11.70 5.25 5.78
C ILE A 119 -10.47 4.42 5.45
N LYS A 120 -10.30 3.31 6.14
CA LYS A 120 -9.17 2.40 5.98
C LYS A 120 -9.07 1.86 4.56
N HIS A 121 -10.18 1.41 3.97
CA HIS A 121 -10.19 0.90 2.60
C HIS A 121 -9.91 1.97 1.55
N LYS A 122 -10.42 3.20 1.75
CA LYS A 122 -10.08 4.34 0.89
C LYS A 122 -8.58 4.67 0.95
N LEU A 123 -7.98 4.71 2.15
CA LEU A 123 -6.55 4.97 2.29
C LEU A 123 -5.68 3.84 1.73
N LYS A 124 -6.10 2.57 1.86
CA LYS A 124 -5.43 1.44 1.23
C LYS A 124 -5.53 1.49 -0.31
N GLN A 125 -6.64 1.98 -0.86
CA GLN A 125 -6.77 2.25 -2.29
C GLN A 125 -5.73 3.28 -2.76
N VAL A 126 -5.56 4.38 -2.01
CA VAL A 126 -4.51 5.38 -2.27
C VAL A 126 -3.12 4.74 -2.28
N MET A 127 -2.83 3.87 -1.32
CA MET A 127 -1.55 3.16 -1.23
C MET A 127 -1.32 2.26 -2.45
N MET A 128 -2.36 1.53 -2.89
CA MET A 128 -2.32 0.64 -4.04
C MET A 128 -2.05 1.40 -5.34
N GLU A 129 -2.81 2.47 -5.62
CA GLU A 129 -2.65 3.27 -6.82
C GLU A 129 -1.30 3.99 -6.87
N ARG A 130 -0.79 4.44 -5.71
CA ARG A 130 0.49 5.16 -5.61
C ARG A 130 1.69 4.34 -6.06
N ASP A 131 1.67 3.05 -5.83
CA ASP A 131 2.80 2.16 -6.14
C ASP A 131 2.57 1.28 -7.39
N ALA A 132 1.39 1.38 -8.02
CA ALA A 132 0.98 0.53 -9.15
C ALA A 132 1.91 0.64 -10.38
N SER A 133 2.48 1.81 -10.64
CA SER A 133 3.34 2.07 -11.82
C SER A 133 4.83 1.88 -11.57
N LYS A 134 5.24 1.65 -10.32
CA LYS A 134 6.65 1.45 -10.00
C LYS A 134 7.06 0.02 -10.31
N ARG A 135 8.20 -0.16 -10.94
CA ARG A 135 8.79 -1.46 -11.21
C ARG A 135 9.98 -1.73 -10.28
N LEU A 136 10.25 -3.00 -10.00
CA LEU A 136 11.46 -3.46 -9.34
C LEU A 136 12.59 -3.53 -10.36
N VAL A 137 13.82 -3.29 -9.91
CA VAL A 137 15.03 -3.27 -10.76
C VAL A 137 16.14 -4.13 -10.16
N GLY A 138 17.09 -4.55 -10.98
CA GLY A 138 18.25 -5.32 -10.54
C GLY A 138 17.88 -6.72 -10.06
N ARG A 139 18.48 -7.18 -8.95
CA ARG A 139 18.24 -8.52 -8.41
C ARG A 139 16.96 -8.55 -7.57
N VAL A 140 16.07 -9.48 -7.90
CA VAL A 140 14.76 -9.65 -7.26
C VAL A 140 14.58 -11.06 -6.73
N GLU A 141 14.32 -11.21 -5.42
CA GLU A 141 13.87 -12.48 -4.83
C GLU A 141 12.36 -12.58 -4.99
N ALA A 142 11.83 -13.64 -5.61
CA ALA A 142 10.40 -13.84 -5.77
C ALA A 142 9.95 -15.21 -5.25
N ASP A 143 8.77 -15.23 -4.61
CA ASP A 143 8.19 -16.43 -4.00
C ASP A 143 6.66 -16.39 -4.07
N ASP A 144 6.06 -17.59 -4.08
CA ASP A 144 4.61 -17.77 -4.03
C ASP A 144 4.09 -17.84 -2.59
N ALA A 145 2.92 -17.29 -2.37
CA ALA A 145 2.27 -17.34 -1.06
C ALA A 145 0.75 -17.31 -1.16
N TYR A 146 0.10 -17.64 -0.03
CA TYR A 146 -1.35 -17.61 0.10
C TYR A 146 -1.79 -16.73 1.27
N VAL A 147 -2.82 -15.93 1.05
CA VAL A 147 -3.63 -15.33 2.12
C VAL A 147 -4.80 -16.27 2.41
N GLY A 148 -4.96 -16.60 3.68
CA GLY A 148 -6.00 -17.49 4.20
C GLY A 148 -5.47 -18.26 5.39
N GLY A 149 -6.33 -18.54 6.39
CA GLY A 149 -5.95 -19.28 7.59
C GLY A 149 -5.53 -20.73 7.28
N GLU A 150 -4.84 -21.35 8.23
CA GLU A 150 -4.59 -22.79 8.18
C GLU A 150 -5.93 -23.54 8.22
N ARG A 151 -6.11 -24.49 7.33
CA ARG A 151 -7.26 -25.38 7.29
C ARG A 151 -6.80 -26.78 7.60
N THR A 152 -7.40 -27.41 8.59
CA THR A 152 -7.21 -28.82 8.89
C THR A 152 -8.03 -29.67 7.94
N GLY A 153 -7.42 -30.72 7.39
CA GLY A 153 -8.07 -31.63 6.41
C GLY A 153 -7.94 -31.13 4.96
N GLY A 154 -8.13 -32.03 4.01
CA GLY A 154 -7.99 -31.79 2.58
C GLY A 154 -6.67 -32.30 1.99
N LYS A 155 -6.55 -32.30 0.65
CA LYS A 155 -5.33 -32.72 -0.06
C LYS A 155 -4.19 -31.76 0.24
N ARG A 156 -3.03 -32.29 0.62
CA ARG A 156 -1.78 -31.51 0.71
C ARG A 156 -1.36 -31.05 -0.69
N GLY A 157 -0.95 -29.78 -0.82
CA GLY A 157 -0.42 -29.24 -2.07
C GLY A 157 -0.81 -27.80 -2.34
N ARG A 158 -0.29 -27.26 -3.44
CA ARG A 158 -0.63 -25.94 -3.95
C ARG A 158 -2.06 -25.98 -4.54
N GLY A 159 -2.89 -25.00 -4.23
CA GLY A 159 -4.29 -24.94 -4.67
C GLY A 159 -5.33 -25.19 -3.57
N ALA A 160 -4.97 -24.96 -2.31
CA ALA A 160 -5.91 -25.08 -1.18
C ALA A 160 -7.16 -24.21 -1.40
N ALA A 161 -8.32 -24.87 -1.49
CA ALA A 161 -9.60 -24.23 -1.71
C ALA A 161 -9.85 -23.09 -0.70
N GLY A 162 -10.29 -21.93 -1.19
CA GLY A 162 -10.62 -20.77 -0.37
C GLY A 162 -9.43 -19.94 0.10
N LYS A 163 -8.19 -20.22 -0.32
CA LYS A 163 -7.03 -19.35 -0.12
C LYS A 163 -6.80 -18.47 -1.34
N THR A 164 -6.32 -17.25 -1.11
CA THR A 164 -6.00 -16.30 -2.19
C THR A 164 -4.53 -16.36 -2.50
N PRO A 165 -4.13 -16.78 -3.72
CA PRO A 165 -2.73 -16.80 -4.12
C PRO A 165 -2.22 -15.39 -4.40
N PHE A 166 -0.96 -15.13 -4.03
CA PHE A 166 -0.25 -13.91 -4.38
C PHE A 166 1.24 -14.17 -4.54
N VAL A 167 1.91 -13.33 -5.30
CA VAL A 167 3.36 -13.34 -5.46
C VAL A 167 3.94 -12.23 -4.62
N ALA A 168 5.00 -12.54 -3.88
CA ALA A 168 5.85 -11.58 -3.21
C ALA A 168 7.18 -11.49 -3.95
N ALA A 169 7.63 -10.27 -4.27
CA ALA A 169 8.90 -10.02 -4.92
C ALA A 169 9.65 -8.89 -4.22
N VAL A 170 10.91 -9.12 -3.86
CA VAL A 170 11.75 -8.17 -3.12
C VAL A 170 12.99 -7.83 -3.94
N GLU A 171 13.11 -6.55 -4.30
CA GLU A 171 14.31 -5.98 -4.88
C GLU A 171 15.41 -5.90 -3.84
N THR A 172 16.63 -6.32 -4.21
CA THR A 172 17.81 -6.25 -3.35
C THR A 172 18.95 -5.48 -4.01
N THR A 173 19.75 -4.79 -3.17
CA THR A 173 21.00 -4.18 -3.64
C THR A 173 22.02 -5.28 -4.02
N PRO A 174 23.11 -4.94 -4.73
CA PRO A 174 24.22 -5.86 -4.95
C PRO A 174 24.83 -6.41 -3.66
N THR A 175 24.74 -5.65 -2.55
CA THR A 175 25.18 -6.09 -1.21
C THR A 175 24.13 -6.90 -0.46
N GLY A 176 23.04 -7.32 -1.11
CA GLY A 176 21.98 -8.15 -0.56
C GLY A 176 21.09 -7.44 0.48
N LYS A 177 20.92 -6.11 0.43
CA LYS A 177 19.97 -5.39 1.30
C LYS A 177 18.64 -5.17 0.57
N PRO A 178 17.48 -5.33 1.26
CA PRO A 178 16.18 -5.16 0.62
C PRO A 178 15.91 -3.69 0.33
N VAL A 179 15.41 -3.38 -0.85
CA VAL A 179 15.10 -2.02 -1.30
C VAL A 179 13.59 -1.82 -1.33
N ARG A 180 12.92 -2.55 -2.19
CA ARG A 180 11.48 -2.42 -2.46
C ARG A 180 10.84 -3.79 -2.52
N ILE A 181 9.53 -3.84 -2.28
CA ILE A 181 8.72 -5.06 -2.41
C ILE A 181 7.53 -4.78 -3.32
N HIS A 182 7.13 -5.78 -4.09
CA HIS A 182 5.82 -5.88 -4.72
C HIS A 182 5.07 -7.10 -4.20
N LEU A 183 3.79 -6.90 -3.91
CA LEU A 183 2.86 -7.92 -3.42
C LEU A 183 1.62 -7.88 -4.30
N ARG A 184 1.44 -8.88 -5.15
CA ARG A 184 0.32 -8.87 -6.11
C ARG A 184 -0.46 -10.18 -6.03
N ARG A 185 -1.77 -10.05 -5.88
CA ARG A 185 -2.68 -11.18 -6.07
C ARG A 185 -2.56 -11.70 -7.50
N VAL A 186 -2.55 -13.01 -7.65
CA VAL A 186 -2.67 -13.70 -8.94
C VAL A 186 -3.93 -14.58 -8.91
N SER A 187 -4.45 -14.94 -10.07
CA SER A 187 -5.61 -15.85 -10.14
C SER A 187 -5.22 -17.26 -9.67
N ASN A 188 -4.06 -17.72 -10.10
CA ASN A 188 -3.43 -18.98 -9.75
C ASN A 188 -1.94 -18.92 -10.09
N PHE A 189 -1.18 -19.92 -9.67
CA PHE A 189 0.23 -20.07 -10.04
C PHE A 189 0.36 -20.83 -11.36
N CYS A 190 0.15 -20.13 -12.47
CA CYS A 190 0.33 -20.61 -13.84
C CYS A 190 1.22 -19.65 -14.64
N ASN A 191 1.73 -20.08 -15.79
CA ASN A 191 2.61 -19.25 -16.63
C ASN A 191 1.98 -17.92 -16.99
N HIS A 192 0.69 -17.89 -17.37
CA HIS A 192 -0.01 -16.66 -17.71
C HIS A 192 -0.09 -15.68 -16.53
N GLY A 193 -0.42 -16.17 -15.33
CA GLY A 193 -0.49 -15.35 -14.12
C GLY A 193 0.86 -14.74 -13.75
N ILE A 194 1.94 -15.54 -13.83
CA ILE A 194 3.30 -15.07 -13.53
C ILE A 194 3.82 -14.14 -14.63
N SER A 195 3.57 -14.41 -15.91
CA SER A 195 3.92 -13.52 -17.01
C SER A 195 3.26 -12.14 -16.86
N THR A 196 1.96 -12.11 -16.56
CA THR A 196 1.22 -10.86 -16.31
C THR A 196 1.78 -10.10 -15.11
N PHE A 197 2.07 -10.80 -14.01
CA PHE A 197 2.69 -10.22 -12.83
C PHE A 197 4.06 -9.61 -13.16
N ALA A 198 4.92 -10.36 -13.86
CA ALA A 198 6.28 -9.93 -14.20
C ALA A 198 6.28 -8.68 -15.08
N LYS A 199 5.48 -8.65 -16.14
CA LYS A 199 5.35 -7.49 -17.06
C LYS A 199 4.93 -6.21 -16.35
N ARG A 200 4.13 -6.32 -15.27
CA ARG A 200 3.68 -5.17 -14.48
C ARG A 200 4.67 -4.76 -13.38
N SER A 201 5.41 -5.73 -12.83
CA SER A 201 6.17 -5.55 -11.60
C SER A 201 7.67 -5.40 -11.80
N PHE A 202 8.23 -5.93 -12.89
CA PHE A 202 9.66 -5.98 -13.12
C PHE A 202 10.09 -5.06 -14.28
N ASP A 203 11.26 -4.46 -14.10
CA ASP A 203 11.99 -3.89 -15.22
C ASP A 203 12.57 -5.04 -16.08
N PRO A 204 12.60 -4.92 -17.43
CA PRO A 204 13.14 -5.99 -18.29
C PRO A 204 14.58 -6.41 -17.97
N ALA A 205 15.38 -5.56 -17.36
CA ALA A 205 16.76 -5.87 -16.96
C ALA A 205 16.89 -6.58 -15.61
N CYS A 206 15.77 -7.00 -14.96
CA CYS A 206 15.82 -7.70 -13.68
C CYS A 206 16.43 -9.10 -13.80
N ASP A 207 17.22 -9.48 -12.77
CA ASP A 207 17.55 -10.88 -12.48
C ASP A 207 16.61 -11.41 -11.38
N VAL A 208 15.68 -12.27 -11.78
CA VAL A 208 14.65 -12.82 -10.89
C VAL A 208 15.09 -14.18 -10.36
N VAL A 209 15.25 -14.27 -9.04
CA VAL A 209 15.66 -15.49 -8.33
C VAL A 209 14.45 -16.13 -7.68
N THR A 210 14.19 -17.43 -7.95
CA THR A 210 13.05 -18.19 -7.41
C THR A 210 13.46 -19.58 -6.92
N ASP A 211 12.57 -20.24 -6.15
CA ASP A 211 12.76 -21.60 -5.61
C ASP A 211 12.61 -22.71 -6.66
N GLY A 212 12.24 -22.37 -7.90
CA GLY A 212 12.11 -23.35 -8.99
C GLY A 212 10.69 -23.88 -9.21
N LEU A 213 9.66 -23.20 -8.70
CA LEU A 213 8.29 -23.48 -9.15
C LEU A 213 8.18 -23.21 -10.66
N ALA A 214 7.76 -24.21 -11.42
CA ALA A 214 7.83 -24.24 -12.90
C ALA A 214 7.24 -22.98 -13.57
N CYS A 215 6.10 -22.48 -13.07
CA CYS A 215 5.46 -21.29 -13.65
C CYS A 215 6.28 -20.01 -13.54
N PHE A 216 7.25 -19.91 -12.62
CA PHE A 216 8.15 -18.75 -12.56
C PHE A 216 9.08 -18.64 -13.77
N GLY A 217 9.24 -19.69 -14.58
CA GLY A 217 9.91 -19.58 -15.86
C GLY A 217 9.35 -18.51 -16.79
N ALA A 218 8.06 -18.18 -16.62
CA ALA A 218 7.36 -17.14 -17.40
C ALA A 218 7.77 -15.69 -17.06
N VAL A 219 8.66 -15.46 -16.07
CA VAL A 219 9.24 -14.13 -15.85
C VAL A 219 10.08 -13.67 -17.05
N LYS A 220 10.59 -14.61 -17.83
CA LYS A 220 11.31 -14.36 -19.08
C LYS A 220 10.46 -13.62 -20.13
N ASP A 221 9.13 -13.78 -20.09
CA ASP A 221 8.20 -13.08 -20.99
C ASP A 221 8.19 -11.55 -20.76
N ALA A 222 8.74 -11.11 -19.63
CA ALA A 222 8.92 -9.69 -19.30
C ALA A 222 10.32 -9.17 -19.66
N GLY A 223 11.16 -9.99 -20.29
CA GLY A 223 12.54 -9.65 -20.63
C GLY A 223 13.54 -9.86 -19.49
N CYS A 224 13.11 -10.44 -18.36
CA CYS A 224 13.97 -10.69 -17.20
C CYS A 224 14.84 -11.93 -17.39
N SER A 225 16.04 -11.95 -16.78
CA SER A 225 16.77 -13.18 -16.53
C SER A 225 16.11 -13.96 -15.38
N HIS A 226 16.25 -15.28 -15.38
CA HIS A 226 15.66 -16.15 -14.37
C HIS A 226 16.69 -17.12 -13.80
N THR A 227 16.99 -16.96 -12.53
CA THR A 227 17.89 -17.81 -11.76
C THR A 227 17.09 -18.69 -10.81
N VAL A 228 17.20 -20.01 -10.95
CA VAL A 228 16.55 -20.99 -10.08
C VAL A 228 17.53 -21.47 -9.02
N VAL A 229 17.16 -21.31 -7.74
CA VAL A 229 17.95 -21.76 -6.59
C VAL A 229 17.15 -22.81 -5.81
N LYS A 230 17.49 -24.08 -6.00
CA LYS A 230 16.90 -25.19 -5.24
C LYS A 230 17.52 -25.24 -3.84
N THR A 231 16.79 -24.80 -2.83
CA THR A 231 17.28 -24.71 -1.45
C THR A 231 16.99 -25.95 -0.59
N GLY A 232 16.24 -26.92 -1.10
CA GLY A 232 15.70 -28.02 -0.28
C GLY A 232 14.58 -27.52 0.65
N SER A 233 14.34 -28.21 1.74
CA SER A 233 13.31 -27.88 2.72
C SER A 233 13.87 -27.64 4.13
N GLY A 234 13.12 -26.90 4.97
CA GLY A 234 13.44 -26.73 6.39
C GLY A 234 14.65 -25.83 6.67
N VAL A 235 15.45 -26.23 7.69
CA VAL A 235 16.59 -25.44 8.19
C VAL A 235 17.69 -25.26 7.15
N ALA A 236 17.91 -26.24 6.27
CA ALA A 236 18.90 -26.16 5.20
C ALA A 236 18.57 -25.03 4.21
N ALA A 237 17.30 -24.90 3.83
CA ALA A 237 16.82 -23.81 2.97
C ALA A 237 17.05 -22.42 3.58
N ALA A 238 16.80 -22.28 4.88
CA ALA A 238 17.01 -21.02 5.60
C ALA A 238 18.49 -20.60 5.69
N ARG A 239 19.42 -21.56 5.72
CA ARG A 239 20.87 -21.30 5.80
C ARG A 239 21.46 -20.77 4.50
N THR A 240 20.87 -21.05 3.34
CA THR A 240 21.41 -20.58 2.05
C THR A 240 21.34 -19.07 1.89
N GLY A 241 20.46 -18.38 2.64
CA GLY A 241 20.24 -16.92 2.55
C GLY A 241 19.65 -16.45 1.22
N ALA A 242 19.41 -17.34 0.27
CA ALA A 242 19.00 -17.01 -1.11
C ALA A 242 17.65 -16.27 -1.17
N PHE A 243 16.76 -16.55 -0.23
CA PHE A 243 15.39 -15.98 -0.14
C PHE A 243 15.15 -15.25 1.20
N LYS A 244 16.21 -14.73 1.80
CA LYS A 244 16.15 -14.11 3.13
C LYS A 244 15.07 -13.04 3.24
N TRP A 245 14.98 -12.18 2.26
CA TRP A 245 14.14 -10.99 2.37
C TRP A 245 12.70 -11.26 1.97
N VAL A 246 12.46 -12.05 0.94
CA VAL A 246 11.09 -12.46 0.60
C VAL A 246 10.48 -13.30 1.72
N ASN A 247 11.24 -14.23 2.32
CA ASN A 247 10.77 -15.02 3.47
C ASN A 247 10.52 -14.15 4.71
N THR A 248 11.40 -13.17 5.00
CA THR A 248 11.20 -12.22 6.09
C THR A 248 9.91 -11.39 5.87
N ALA A 249 9.70 -10.91 4.64
CA ALA A 249 8.50 -10.16 4.29
C ALA A 249 7.23 -11.01 4.44
N LEU A 250 7.23 -12.23 3.92
CA LEU A 250 6.12 -13.17 4.03
C LEU A 250 5.82 -13.53 5.50
N GLY A 251 6.85 -13.75 6.32
CA GLY A 251 6.71 -13.97 7.77
C GLY A 251 6.04 -12.79 8.47
N ASN A 252 6.46 -11.57 8.18
CA ASN A 252 5.86 -10.34 8.74
C ASN A 252 4.39 -10.17 8.30
N ILE A 253 4.07 -10.45 7.03
CA ILE A 253 2.70 -10.40 6.50
C ILE A 253 1.82 -11.43 7.23
N LYS A 254 2.27 -12.67 7.34
CA LYS A 254 1.55 -13.74 8.05
C LYS A 254 1.31 -13.37 9.52
N ALA A 255 2.31 -12.85 10.22
CA ALA A 255 2.17 -12.41 11.61
C ALA A 255 1.13 -11.28 11.77
N ALA A 256 1.12 -10.30 10.87
CA ALA A 256 0.13 -9.22 10.90
C ALA A 256 -1.28 -9.72 10.52
N LEU A 257 -1.40 -10.67 9.60
CA LEU A 257 -2.68 -11.29 9.24
C LEU A 257 -3.29 -12.04 10.43
N ILE A 258 -2.49 -12.80 11.16
CA ILE A 258 -2.94 -13.57 12.34
C ILE A 258 -3.26 -12.62 13.50
N GLY A 259 -2.37 -11.66 13.80
CA GLY A 259 -2.47 -10.79 14.98
C GLY A 259 -3.48 -9.65 14.85
N THR A 260 -3.58 -9.05 13.66
CA THR A 260 -4.33 -7.80 13.46
C THR A 260 -5.62 -7.99 12.68
N TYR A 261 -5.58 -8.73 11.58
CA TYR A 261 -6.70 -8.77 10.62
C TYR A 261 -7.57 -10.02 10.72
N ARG A 262 -7.03 -11.13 11.22
CA ARG A 262 -7.69 -12.43 11.40
C ARG A 262 -8.19 -13.03 10.08
N ALA A 263 -9.26 -12.46 9.51
CA ALA A 263 -9.86 -12.86 8.24
C ALA A 263 -9.96 -11.68 7.28
N ILE A 264 -9.64 -11.90 6.01
CA ILE A 264 -9.75 -10.93 4.93
C ILE A 264 -10.53 -11.59 3.80
N ASP A 265 -11.62 -10.96 3.36
CA ASP A 265 -12.34 -11.39 2.16
C ASP A 265 -11.39 -11.31 0.96
N GLN A 266 -11.37 -12.35 0.13
CA GLN A 266 -10.47 -12.49 -1.02
C GLN A 266 -10.49 -11.28 -1.96
N LYS A 267 -11.66 -10.66 -2.15
CA LYS A 267 -11.81 -9.47 -3.00
C LYS A 267 -11.07 -8.24 -2.48
N HIS A 268 -10.72 -8.22 -1.19
CA HIS A 268 -10.02 -7.10 -0.56
C HIS A 268 -8.53 -7.35 -0.32
N VAL A 269 -8.04 -8.55 -0.63
CA VAL A 269 -6.63 -8.91 -0.44
C VAL A 269 -5.68 -7.92 -1.10
N PRO A 270 -5.89 -7.43 -2.34
CA PRO A 270 -5.00 -6.46 -2.97
C PRO A 270 -4.77 -5.20 -2.13
N ARG A 271 -5.83 -4.62 -1.54
CA ARG A 271 -5.73 -3.43 -0.67
C ARG A 271 -4.94 -3.71 0.61
N TYR A 272 -5.05 -4.91 1.18
CA TYR A 272 -4.27 -5.28 2.36
C TYR A 272 -2.80 -5.50 2.01
N LEU A 273 -2.51 -6.14 0.89
CA LEU A 273 -1.15 -6.29 0.39
C LEU A 273 -0.51 -4.92 0.10
N ALA A 274 -1.27 -3.99 -0.49
CA ALA A 274 -0.80 -2.64 -0.77
C ALA A 274 -0.42 -1.84 0.51
N GLU A 275 -1.08 -2.08 1.63
CA GLU A 275 -0.69 -1.47 2.91
C GLU A 275 0.67 -1.97 3.40
N PHE A 276 0.94 -3.30 3.30
CA PHE A 276 2.25 -3.86 3.63
C PHE A 276 3.34 -3.34 2.70
N GLU A 277 3.06 -3.33 1.40
CA GLU A 277 3.94 -2.80 0.36
C GLU A 277 4.27 -1.32 0.61
N TYR A 278 3.25 -0.49 0.89
CA TYR A 278 3.42 0.93 1.15
C TYR A 278 4.37 1.19 2.32
N ARG A 279 4.17 0.50 3.46
CA ARG A 279 5.02 0.64 4.65
C ARG A 279 6.42 0.10 4.42
N PHE A 280 6.56 -1.06 3.80
CA PHE A 280 7.86 -1.64 3.49
C PHE A 280 8.68 -0.72 2.58
N ASN A 281 8.09 -0.22 1.50
CA ASN A 281 8.77 0.62 0.52
C ASN A 281 9.18 1.99 1.05
N ARG A 282 8.64 2.41 2.20
CA ARG A 282 8.92 3.71 2.85
C ARG A 282 9.54 3.58 4.24
N ARG A 283 9.96 2.38 4.62
CA ARG A 283 10.50 2.09 5.95
C ARG A 283 11.81 2.83 6.30
N TYR A 284 12.45 3.40 5.31
CA TYR A 284 13.69 4.18 5.52
C TYR A 284 13.44 5.62 6.00
N ASP A 285 12.18 6.07 5.95
CA ASP A 285 11.78 7.42 6.35
C ASP A 285 10.35 7.39 6.88
N LEU A 286 10.22 6.99 8.15
CA LEU A 286 8.92 6.81 8.80
C LEU A 286 8.16 8.13 8.98
N ALA A 287 8.88 9.22 9.24
CA ALA A 287 8.26 10.54 9.44
C ALA A 287 7.58 11.05 8.16
N ALA A 288 8.16 10.76 7.00
CA ALA A 288 7.60 11.18 5.72
C ALA A 288 6.47 10.29 5.20
N MET A 289 6.13 9.17 5.85
CA MET A 289 5.07 8.28 5.36
C MET A 289 3.72 8.97 5.29
N LEU A 290 3.33 9.73 6.32
CA LEU A 290 2.05 10.44 6.37
C LEU A 290 1.97 11.56 5.33
N PRO A 291 2.92 12.51 5.23
CA PRO A 291 2.93 13.52 4.17
C PRO A 291 2.84 12.93 2.75
N ARG A 292 3.60 11.86 2.49
CA ARG A 292 3.55 11.13 1.20
C ARG A 292 2.20 10.49 0.92
N LEU A 293 1.53 9.98 1.97
CA LEU A 293 0.17 9.42 1.83
C LEU A 293 -0.85 10.52 1.56
N THR A 294 -0.77 11.66 2.26
CA THR A 294 -1.64 12.81 2.03
C THR A 294 -1.46 13.36 0.62
N TRP A 295 -0.22 13.50 0.16
CA TRP A 295 0.08 13.94 -1.20
C TRP A 295 -0.53 13.02 -2.27
N ALA A 296 -0.51 11.72 -2.07
CA ALA A 296 -1.19 10.75 -2.94
C ALA A 296 -2.71 10.83 -2.81
N ALA A 297 -3.24 10.97 -1.59
CA ALA A 297 -4.66 11.01 -1.29
C ALA A 297 -5.40 12.15 -1.98
N VAL A 298 -4.77 13.32 -2.11
CA VAL A 298 -5.36 14.46 -2.83
C VAL A 298 -5.34 14.29 -4.37
N ARG A 299 -4.64 13.29 -4.89
CA ARG A 299 -4.54 12.95 -6.34
C ARG A 299 -5.29 11.68 -6.71
N THR A 300 -5.73 10.92 -5.71
CA THR A 300 -6.56 9.72 -5.91
C THR A 300 -8.02 10.14 -6.09
N THR A 301 -8.67 9.59 -7.10
CA THR A 301 -10.06 9.86 -7.41
C THR A 301 -11.00 9.40 -6.30
N PRO A 302 -12.21 9.99 -6.18
CA PRO A 302 -13.19 9.58 -5.20
C PRO A 302 -13.54 8.09 -5.32
N MET A 303 -13.52 7.38 -4.19
CA MET A 303 -13.92 5.98 -4.12
C MET A 303 -15.21 5.83 -3.31
N PRO A 304 -16.39 5.87 -3.94
CA PRO A 304 -17.67 5.72 -3.25
C PRO A 304 -17.84 4.31 -2.69
N TYR A 305 -18.70 4.16 -1.66
CA TYR A 305 -18.87 2.89 -0.94
C TYR A 305 -19.25 1.72 -1.85
N ARG A 306 -20.08 1.98 -2.87
CA ARG A 306 -20.45 0.95 -3.86
C ARG A 306 -19.24 0.32 -4.55
N LEU A 307 -18.23 1.12 -4.89
CA LEU A 307 -17.00 0.64 -5.51
C LEU A 307 -16.06 -0.04 -4.49
N LEU A 308 -16.05 0.41 -3.23
CA LEU A 308 -15.26 -0.25 -2.18
C LEU A 308 -15.70 -1.70 -1.91
N LYS A 309 -16.96 -2.04 -2.18
CA LYS A 309 -17.51 -3.39 -2.02
C LYS A 309 -17.15 -4.35 -3.15
N LEU A 310 -16.82 -3.82 -4.31
CA LEU A 310 -16.47 -4.63 -5.47
C LEU A 310 -15.09 -5.29 -5.27
N PRO A 311 -14.84 -6.41 -5.96
CA PRO A 311 -13.50 -6.95 -6.09
C PRO A 311 -12.57 -5.87 -6.65
N ASP A 312 -11.31 -5.88 -6.21
CA ASP A 312 -10.31 -4.99 -6.80
C ASP A 312 -10.02 -5.44 -8.22
N VAL A 313 -10.42 -4.64 -9.20
CA VAL A 313 -10.32 -4.94 -10.64
C VAL A 313 -8.87 -4.86 -11.14
N PHE A 314 -7.94 -4.43 -10.29
CA PHE A 314 -6.51 -4.26 -10.59
C PHE A 314 -5.66 -5.43 -10.11
N ALA A 315 -6.13 -6.65 -10.36
CA ALA A 315 -5.30 -7.84 -10.23
C ALA A 315 -4.60 -8.15 -11.56
#